data_ad234b87eb00cadc9d522d3ec26d3868
#
_entry.id   ad234b87eb00cadc9d522d3ec26d3868
#
_cell.length_a   1.000
_cell.length_b   1.000
_cell.length_c   1.000
_cell.angle_alpha   90.00
_cell.angle_beta   90.00
_cell.angle_gamma   90.00
#
_symmetry.space_group_name_H-M   'P 1'
#
loop_
_entity.id
_entity.type
_entity.pdbx_description
1 polymer ?
#
loop_
_entity_poly.entity_id
_entity_poly.type
_entity_poly.pdbx_seq_one_letter_code
_entity_poly.pdbx_strand_id
1 'polypeptide(L)'
;ISPTLNVNAGEIESLPFNENVFSRTIIDELTNQNIAISKADWDAHETSWDFEENELIALQKEGLGTITAGFGDTTVMKYSDLELLYMEYEAKWREKFMQLHSNEEELNRQFIEIYDLQNELTPDVPLDEITILQQGEIKIENGEVVFQRDEVMRQFVSYLVGLIMGRYRLD
;
A
#
# COMPACT_ATOMS: atom_id res chain seq x y z
N ILE A 1 21.87 20.44 -1.11
CA ILE A 1 20.92 19.70 -0.25
C ILE A 1 21.73 19.01 0.82
N SER A 2 21.37 19.22 2.08
CA SER A 2 22.05 18.58 3.21
C SER A 2 21.96 17.06 3.12
N PRO A 3 23.05 16.30 3.31
CA PRO A 3 23.00 14.83 3.31
C PRO A 3 22.31 14.25 4.56
N THR A 4 21.82 15.10 5.43
CA THR A 4 21.04 14.73 6.62
C THR A 4 19.56 15.08 6.41
N LEU A 5 18.66 14.37 7.10
CA LEU A 5 17.19 14.62 7.05
C LEU A 5 16.77 16.02 7.57
N ASN A 6 17.73 16.88 7.91
CA ASN A 6 17.43 18.25 8.36
C ASN A 6 17.35 19.17 7.14
N VAL A 7 16.12 19.55 6.79
CA VAL A 7 15.82 20.59 5.79
C VAL A 7 15.53 21.88 6.55
N ASN A 8 16.28 22.93 6.28
CA ASN A 8 16.01 24.24 6.90
C ASN A 8 15.22 25.17 5.95
N ALA A 9 14.61 26.20 6.51
CA ALA A 9 13.72 27.09 5.78
C ALA A 9 14.37 27.71 4.53
N GLY A 10 15.65 28.07 4.61
CA GLY A 10 16.38 28.65 3.48
C GLY A 10 16.59 27.68 2.31
N GLU A 11 16.68 26.37 2.58
CA GLU A 11 16.76 25.36 1.51
C GLU A 11 15.39 25.20 0.81
N ILE A 12 14.30 25.26 1.58
CA ILE A 12 12.94 25.22 0.99
C ILE A 12 12.68 26.47 0.13
N GLU A 13 13.05 27.67 0.62
CA GLU A 13 12.91 28.93 -0.12
C GLU A 13 13.71 28.98 -1.43
N SER A 14 14.79 28.18 -1.53
CA SER A 14 15.62 28.12 -2.74
C SER A 14 15.08 27.18 -3.82
N LEU A 15 14.05 26.37 -3.52
CA LEU A 15 13.47 25.46 -4.50
C LEU A 15 12.71 26.24 -5.58
N PRO A 16 12.89 25.91 -6.86
CA PRO A 16 12.11 26.53 -7.92
C PRO A 16 10.65 26.12 -7.75
N PHE A 17 9.77 27.13 -7.61
CA PHE A 17 8.35 26.92 -7.44
C PHE A 17 7.57 27.45 -8.63
N ASN A 18 6.72 26.62 -9.23
CA ASN A 18 5.86 26.98 -10.35
C ASN A 18 4.39 27.02 -9.88
N GLU A 19 3.77 28.19 -9.89
CA GLU A 19 2.39 28.40 -9.43
C GLU A 19 1.34 27.59 -10.24
N ASN A 20 1.67 27.13 -11.44
CA ASN A 20 0.79 26.29 -12.24
C ASN A 20 0.44 24.95 -11.58
N VAL A 21 1.21 24.51 -10.57
CA VAL A 21 0.88 23.33 -9.76
C VAL A 21 -0.50 23.47 -9.13
N PHE A 22 -0.85 24.65 -8.60
CA PHE A 22 -2.15 24.88 -7.95
C PHE A 22 -3.35 24.92 -8.89
N SER A 23 -3.12 25.02 -10.19
CA SER A 23 -4.21 25.01 -11.17
C SER A 23 -4.66 23.62 -11.59
N ARG A 24 -3.95 22.56 -11.14
CA ARG A 24 -4.19 21.17 -11.54
C ARG A 24 -4.80 20.37 -10.39
N THR A 25 -6.13 20.27 -10.34
CA THR A 25 -6.86 19.49 -9.32
C THR A 25 -6.45 18.01 -9.30
N ILE A 26 -5.99 17.48 -10.43
CA ILE A 26 -5.51 16.09 -10.54
C ILE A 26 -4.31 15.82 -9.60
N ILE A 27 -3.44 16.80 -9.38
CA ILE A 27 -2.28 16.65 -8.48
C ILE A 27 -2.78 16.45 -7.04
N ASP A 28 -3.75 17.26 -6.61
CA ASP A 28 -4.32 17.13 -5.27
C ASP A 28 -5.05 15.79 -5.09
N GLU A 29 -5.81 15.35 -6.10
CA GLU A 29 -6.53 14.08 -6.08
C GLU A 29 -5.58 12.89 -5.96
N LEU A 30 -4.55 12.81 -6.81
CA LEU A 30 -3.55 11.74 -6.80
C LEU A 30 -2.74 11.75 -5.51
N THR A 31 -2.33 12.93 -5.04
CA THR A 31 -1.59 13.09 -3.78
C THR A 31 -2.40 12.57 -2.59
N ASN A 32 -3.69 12.95 -2.50
CA ASN A 32 -4.57 12.47 -1.43
C ASN A 32 -4.80 10.95 -1.49
N GLN A 33 -4.92 10.37 -2.70
CA GLN A 33 -5.01 8.92 -2.87
C GLN A 33 -3.73 8.22 -2.41
N ASN A 34 -2.56 8.73 -2.78
CA ASN A 34 -1.28 8.18 -2.38
C ASN A 34 -1.08 8.24 -0.86
N ILE A 35 -1.42 9.37 -0.23
CA ILE A 35 -1.40 9.51 1.23
C ILE A 35 -2.34 8.48 1.89
N ALA A 36 -3.55 8.30 1.36
CA ALA A 36 -4.50 7.33 1.91
C ALA A 36 -4.00 5.88 1.78
N ILE A 37 -3.40 5.52 0.64
CA ILE A 37 -2.84 4.18 0.42
C ILE A 37 -1.65 3.94 1.36
N SER A 38 -0.71 4.89 1.44
CA SER A 38 0.49 4.77 2.29
C SER A 38 0.13 4.75 3.78
N LYS A 39 -0.87 5.54 4.19
CA LYS A 39 -1.38 5.50 5.58
C LYS A 39 -2.04 4.15 5.87
N ALA A 40 -2.85 3.62 4.96
CA ALA A 40 -3.49 2.31 5.15
C ALA A 40 -2.47 1.18 5.27
N ASP A 41 -1.38 1.22 4.50
CA ASP A 41 -0.27 0.27 4.64
C ASP A 41 0.41 0.40 6.00
N TRP A 42 0.77 1.63 6.38
CA TRP A 42 1.42 1.88 7.67
C TRP A 42 0.58 1.40 8.86
N ASP A 43 -0.73 1.69 8.85
CA ASP A 43 -1.65 1.35 9.93
C ASP A 43 -2.03 -0.14 9.97
N ALA A 44 -1.78 -0.88 8.89
CA ALA A 44 -1.96 -2.33 8.87
C ALA A 44 -0.88 -3.10 9.67
N HIS A 45 0.16 -2.42 10.15
CA HIS A 45 1.29 -3.05 10.84
C HIS A 45 1.31 -2.75 12.34
N GLU A 46 1.67 -3.76 13.18
CA GLU A 46 1.78 -3.65 14.65
C GLU A 46 2.77 -2.57 15.13
N THR A 47 3.59 -2.01 14.23
CA THR A 47 4.51 -0.92 14.52
C THR A 47 3.85 0.46 14.46
N SER A 48 2.67 0.57 13.87
CA SER A 48 1.90 1.82 13.84
C SER A 48 1.24 2.11 15.19
N TRP A 49 1.14 3.39 15.52
CA TRP A 49 0.38 3.85 16.69
C TRP A 49 -1.15 3.77 16.47
N ASP A 50 -1.56 3.78 15.21
CA ASP A 50 -2.95 3.70 14.78
C ASP A 50 -3.35 2.27 14.36
N PHE A 51 -2.49 1.26 14.66
CA PHE A 51 -2.80 -0.14 14.40
C PHE A 51 -3.97 -0.61 15.27
N GLU A 52 -5.03 -1.09 14.64
CA GLU A 52 -6.23 -1.59 15.32
C GLU A 52 -6.28 -3.11 15.32
N GLU A 53 -6.16 -3.71 14.13
CA GLU A 53 -6.23 -5.16 13.98
C GLU A 53 -5.46 -5.66 12.74
N ASN A 54 -5.17 -6.96 12.71
CA ASN A 54 -4.51 -7.57 11.55
C ASN A 54 -5.45 -7.61 10.34
N GLU A 55 -4.92 -7.32 9.17
CA GLU A 55 -5.67 -7.19 7.92
C GLU A 55 -6.50 -8.44 7.55
N LEU A 56 -6.01 -9.66 7.85
CA LEU A 56 -6.79 -10.89 7.61
C LEU A 56 -8.04 -10.96 8.49
N ILE A 57 -8.00 -10.40 9.71
CA ILE A 57 -9.17 -10.31 10.59
C ILE A 57 -10.14 -9.25 10.07
N ALA A 58 -9.63 -8.10 9.63
CA ALA A 58 -10.46 -7.06 9.02
C ALA A 58 -11.22 -7.60 7.80
N LEU A 59 -10.54 -8.29 6.89
CA LEU A 59 -11.15 -8.94 5.72
C LEU A 59 -12.22 -9.97 6.12
N GLN A 60 -11.97 -10.75 7.18
CA GLN A 60 -12.98 -11.71 7.69
C GLN A 60 -14.23 -10.99 8.19
N LYS A 61 -14.09 -9.89 8.92
CA LYS A 61 -15.22 -9.08 9.42
C LYS A 61 -16.02 -8.45 8.29
N GLU A 62 -15.38 -8.06 7.19
CA GLU A 62 -16.03 -7.57 5.98
C GLU A 62 -16.84 -8.65 5.24
N GLY A 63 -16.80 -9.90 5.71
CA GLY A 63 -17.51 -11.04 5.11
C GLY A 63 -16.81 -11.63 3.89
N LEU A 64 -15.57 -11.21 3.65
CA LEU A 64 -14.69 -11.82 2.65
C LEU A 64 -14.20 -13.18 3.16
N GLY A 65 -13.95 -14.13 2.27
CA GLY A 65 -13.60 -15.49 2.65
C GLY A 65 -14.77 -16.39 3.06
N THR A 66 -16.00 -15.86 3.10
CA THR A 66 -17.19 -16.66 3.34
C THR A 66 -17.86 -16.99 2.01
N ILE A 67 -17.62 -18.19 1.50
CA ILE A 67 -18.34 -18.68 0.32
C ILE A 67 -19.68 -19.21 0.81
N THR A 68 -20.75 -18.47 0.57
CA THR A 68 -22.10 -19.00 0.66
C THR A 68 -22.27 -19.98 -0.49
N ALA A 69 -22.18 -21.29 -0.18
CA ALA A 69 -22.56 -22.34 -1.10
C ALA A 69 -24.03 -22.12 -1.48
N GLY A 70 -24.27 -21.59 -2.68
CA GLY A 70 -25.60 -21.53 -3.27
C GLY A 70 -26.15 -22.95 -3.39
N PHE A 71 -27.40 -23.12 -3.00
CA PHE A 71 -28.15 -24.39 -3.12
C PHE A 71 -28.05 -24.88 -4.57
N GLY A 72 -27.26 -25.95 -4.81
CA GLY A 72 -27.35 -26.73 -6.05
C GLY A 72 -26.08 -27.19 -6.71
N ASP A 73 -24.89 -26.78 -6.29
CA ASP A 73 -23.65 -27.30 -6.88
C ASP A 73 -22.68 -27.73 -5.79
N THR A 74 -22.38 -29.05 -5.75
CA THR A 74 -21.43 -29.67 -4.83
C THR A 74 -19.99 -29.47 -5.30
N THR A 75 -19.60 -28.26 -5.61
CA THR A 75 -18.18 -27.92 -5.73
C THR A 75 -17.66 -27.66 -4.33
N VAL A 76 -17.20 -28.71 -3.67
CA VAL A 76 -16.47 -28.60 -2.40
C VAL A 76 -15.24 -27.77 -2.67
N MET A 77 -15.24 -26.50 -2.26
CA MET A 77 -14.06 -25.67 -2.34
C MET A 77 -12.96 -26.24 -1.45
N LYS A 78 -11.82 -26.49 -2.06
CA LYS A 78 -10.68 -27.18 -1.49
C LYS A 78 -9.76 -26.26 -0.65
N TYR A 79 -10.20 -25.01 -0.43
CA TYR A 79 -9.41 -24.00 0.26
C TYR A 79 -9.88 -23.86 1.71
N SER A 80 -8.93 -23.67 2.63
CA SER A 80 -9.24 -23.26 4.00
C SER A 80 -9.71 -21.80 4.01
N ASP A 81 -10.50 -21.42 5.02
CA ASP A 81 -10.95 -20.03 5.19
C ASP A 81 -9.76 -19.05 5.21
N LEU A 82 -8.66 -19.44 5.84
CA LEU A 82 -7.43 -18.65 5.90
C LEU A 82 -6.76 -18.51 4.53
N GLU A 83 -6.82 -19.52 3.68
CA GLU A 83 -6.28 -19.44 2.32
C GLU A 83 -7.07 -18.47 1.45
N LEU A 84 -8.39 -18.47 1.58
CA LEU A 84 -9.26 -17.51 0.90
C LEU A 84 -8.99 -16.08 1.37
N LEU A 85 -8.88 -15.87 2.68
CA LEU A 85 -8.53 -14.55 3.23
C LEU A 85 -7.16 -14.06 2.74
N TYR A 86 -6.18 -14.96 2.61
CA TYR A 86 -4.89 -14.60 2.03
C TYR A 86 -4.99 -14.21 0.56
N MET A 87 -5.80 -14.92 -0.24
CA MET A 87 -6.03 -14.57 -1.65
C MET A 87 -6.69 -13.18 -1.78
N GLU A 88 -7.66 -12.87 -0.92
CA GLU A 88 -8.30 -11.55 -0.87
C GLU A 88 -7.31 -10.46 -0.42
N TYR A 89 -6.47 -10.75 0.58
CA TYR A 89 -5.38 -9.87 1.01
C TYR A 89 -4.45 -9.55 -0.17
N GLU A 90 -3.98 -10.57 -0.87
CA GLU A 90 -3.10 -10.41 -2.03
C GLU A 90 -3.76 -9.57 -3.13
N ALA A 91 -5.02 -9.86 -3.47
CA ALA A 91 -5.76 -9.12 -4.48
C ALA A 91 -5.90 -7.64 -4.10
N LYS A 92 -6.34 -7.34 -2.87
CA LYS A 92 -6.52 -5.98 -2.33
C LYS A 92 -5.23 -5.17 -2.36
N TRP A 93 -4.14 -5.76 -1.86
CA TRP A 93 -2.87 -5.04 -1.76
C TRP A 93 -2.13 -4.94 -3.10
N ARG A 94 -2.31 -5.90 -3.99
CA ARG A 94 -1.82 -5.80 -5.36
C ARG A 94 -2.50 -4.64 -6.11
N GLU A 95 -3.81 -4.49 -5.96
CA GLU A 95 -4.55 -3.37 -6.53
C GLU A 95 -4.03 -2.03 -5.99
N LYS A 96 -3.90 -1.89 -4.66
CA LYS A 96 -3.36 -0.68 -4.03
C LYS A 96 -1.92 -0.36 -4.46
N PHE A 97 -1.06 -1.38 -4.57
CA PHE A 97 0.31 -1.23 -5.02
C PHE A 97 0.37 -0.70 -6.46
N MET A 98 -0.40 -1.29 -7.36
CA MET A 98 -0.44 -0.85 -8.76
C MET A 98 -1.11 0.53 -8.91
N GLN A 99 -2.10 0.83 -8.06
CA GLN A 99 -2.71 2.16 -8.04
C GLN A 99 -1.70 3.23 -7.58
N LEU A 100 -0.95 2.97 -6.52
CA LEU A 100 0.10 3.88 -6.04
C LEU A 100 1.16 4.10 -7.11
N HIS A 101 1.66 3.02 -7.73
CA HIS A 101 2.61 3.09 -8.84
C HIS A 101 2.09 3.96 -10.00
N SER A 102 0.87 3.69 -10.47
CA SER A 102 0.26 4.48 -11.56
C SER A 102 0.06 5.96 -11.18
N ASN A 103 -0.32 6.23 -9.94
CA ASN A 103 -0.48 7.60 -9.45
C ASN A 103 0.86 8.34 -9.39
N GLU A 104 1.93 7.68 -8.98
CA GLU A 104 3.27 8.29 -8.93
C GLU A 104 3.80 8.59 -10.32
N GLU A 105 3.62 7.69 -11.30
CA GLU A 105 3.97 7.96 -12.69
C GLU A 105 3.16 9.13 -13.26
N GLU A 106 1.86 9.22 -12.94
CA GLU A 106 1.04 10.33 -13.40
C GLU A 106 1.45 11.66 -12.72
N LEU A 107 1.76 11.65 -11.42
CA LEU A 107 2.31 12.82 -10.74
C LEU A 107 3.63 13.27 -11.38
N ASN A 108 4.54 12.35 -11.65
CA ASN A 108 5.78 12.65 -12.36
C ASN A 108 5.51 13.30 -13.72
N ARG A 109 4.56 12.76 -14.50
CA ARG A 109 4.17 13.32 -15.80
C ARG A 109 3.65 14.74 -15.67
N GLN A 110 2.78 15.00 -14.66
CA GLN A 110 2.24 16.33 -14.40
C GLN A 110 3.35 17.33 -14.04
N PHE A 111 4.29 16.94 -13.17
CA PHE A 111 5.41 17.82 -12.79
C PHE A 111 6.41 18.02 -13.92
N ILE A 112 6.77 16.99 -14.66
CA ILE A 112 7.63 17.09 -15.85
C ILE A 112 7.05 18.09 -16.86
N GLU A 113 5.73 18.07 -17.06
CA GLU A 113 5.04 19.00 -17.96
C GLU A 113 5.03 20.44 -17.41
N ILE A 114 4.76 20.63 -16.11
CA ILE A 114 4.71 21.95 -15.46
C ILE A 114 6.07 22.64 -15.52
N TYR A 115 7.14 21.88 -15.39
CA TYR A 115 8.51 22.41 -15.34
C TYR A 115 9.23 22.35 -16.71
N ASP A 116 8.54 21.88 -17.78
CA ASP A 116 9.07 21.76 -19.16
C ASP A 116 10.33 20.88 -19.25
N LEU A 117 10.31 19.74 -18.51
CA LEU A 117 11.44 18.82 -18.38
C LEU A 117 11.32 17.55 -19.25
N GLN A 118 10.42 17.51 -20.24
CA GLN A 118 10.13 16.33 -21.08
C GLN A 118 11.35 15.81 -21.86
N ASN A 119 12.34 16.68 -22.08
CA ASN A 119 13.57 16.29 -22.76
C ASN A 119 14.66 15.74 -21.82
N GLU A 120 14.46 15.84 -20.50
CA GLU A 120 15.46 15.50 -19.49
C GLU A 120 15.02 14.35 -18.60
N LEU A 121 13.70 14.19 -18.35
CA LEU A 121 13.13 13.22 -17.42
C LEU A 121 12.06 12.35 -18.07
N THR A 122 11.91 11.12 -17.56
CA THR A 122 10.78 10.22 -17.85
C THR A 122 9.90 10.09 -16.63
N PRO A 123 8.58 9.86 -16.79
CA PRO A 123 7.67 9.70 -15.66
C PRO A 123 7.75 8.32 -15.00
N ASP A 124 8.45 7.37 -15.62
CA ASP A 124 8.48 5.97 -15.21
C ASP A 124 9.02 5.80 -13.78
N VAL A 125 8.35 5.01 -12.98
CA VAL A 125 8.74 4.68 -11.61
C VAL A 125 9.06 3.18 -11.53
N PRO A 126 10.27 2.76 -11.15
CA PRO A 126 10.56 1.36 -10.90
C PRO A 126 9.70 0.77 -9.77
N LEU A 127 9.23 -0.48 -9.90
CA LEU A 127 8.37 -1.11 -8.90
C LEU A 127 9.04 -1.24 -7.52
N ASP A 128 10.36 -1.32 -7.47
CA ASP A 128 11.15 -1.40 -6.23
C ASP A 128 11.31 -0.05 -5.51
N GLU A 129 10.90 1.06 -6.14
CA GLU A 129 10.84 2.38 -5.51
C GLU A 129 9.50 2.63 -4.80
N ILE A 130 8.47 1.81 -5.05
CA ILE A 130 7.18 1.92 -4.37
C ILE A 130 7.32 1.56 -2.90
N THR A 131 6.81 2.41 -2.00
CA THR A 131 7.16 2.39 -0.57
C THR A 131 6.18 1.68 0.35
N ILE A 132 5.15 1.00 -0.17
CA ILE A 132 4.25 0.15 0.61
C ILE A 132 4.67 -1.32 0.58
N LEU A 133 4.18 -2.12 1.55
CA LEU A 133 4.48 -3.55 1.69
C LEU A 133 5.99 -3.85 1.86
N GLN A 134 6.71 -2.93 2.49
CA GLN A 134 8.18 -2.99 2.63
C GLN A 134 8.64 -3.73 3.91
N GLN A 135 7.74 -4.34 4.67
CA GLN A 135 8.11 -5.15 5.85
C GLN A 135 8.35 -6.63 5.49
N GLY A 136 8.52 -6.93 4.21
CA GLY A 136 8.83 -8.25 3.68
C GLY A 136 7.63 -8.97 3.03
N GLU A 137 6.47 -8.30 2.92
CA GLU A 137 5.26 -8.87 2.32
C GLU A 137 5.41 -9.11 0.84
N ILE A 138 6.28 -8.36 0.17
CA ILE A 138 6.53 -8.51 -1.27
C ILE A 138 8.03 -8.59 -1.58
N LYS A 139 8.31 -9.11 -2.77
CA LYS A 139 9.60 -8.98 -3.49
C LYS A 139 9.33 -8.63 -4.93
N ILE A 140 10.24 -7.89 -5.53
CA ILE A 140 10.22 -7.65 -6.97
C ILE A 140 11.11 -8.70 -7.64
N GLU A 141 10.52 -9.59 -8.41
CA GLU A 141 11.22 -10.66 -9.13
C GLU A 141 10.89 -10.59 -10.62
N ASN A 142 11.90 -10.46 -11.46
CA ASN A 142 11.75 -10.31 -12.92
C ASN A 142 10.82 -9.18 -13.37
N GLY A 143 10.74 -8.10 -12.60
CA GLY A 143 9.86 -6.96 -12.89
C GLY A 143 8.38 -7.18 -12.49
N GLU A 144 8.11 -8.18 -11.67
CA GLU A 144 6.77 -8.49 -11.15
C GLU A 144 6.75 -8.46 -9.63
N VAL A 145 5.60 -8.08 -9.06
CA VAL A 145 5.36 -8.10 -7.61
C VAL A 145 5.00 -9.50 -7.17
N VAL A 146 5.83 -10.11 -6.33
CA VAL A 146 5.64 -11.46 -5.77
C VAL A 146 5.36 -11.36 -4.28
N PHE A 147 4.16 -11.74 -3.86
CA PHE A 147 3.77 -11.73 -2.46
C PHE A 147 4.44 -12.85 -1.67
N GLN A 148 4.91 -12.51 -0.46
CA GLN A 148 5.59 -13.42 0.46
C GLN A 148 4.60 -13.92 1.52
N ARG A 149 3.89 -15.00 1.20
CA ARG A 149 2.86 -15.59 2.06
C ARG A 149 3.36 -15.85 3.49
N ASP A 150 4.59 -16.34 3.60
CA ASP A 150 5.17 -16.68 4.91
C ASP A 150 5.30 -15.47 5.81
N GLU A 151 5.59 -14.30 5.24
CA GLU A 151 5.69 -13.06 6.01
C GLU A 151 4.32 -12.59 6.50
N VAL A 152 3.33 -12.58 5.61
CA VAL A 152 1.94 -12.23 5.97
C VAL A 152 1.40 -13.14 7.07
N MET A 153 1.68 -14.47 6.97
CA MET A 153 1.30 -15.43 8.01
C MET A 153 2.06 -15.22 9.32
N ARG A 154 3.31 -14.78 9.26
CA ARG A 154 4.11 -14.47 10.47
C ARG A 154 3.53 -13.27 11.21
N GLN A 155 3.15 -12.22 10.50
CA GLN A 155 2.49 -11.05 11.08
C GLN A 155 1.14 -11.45 11.70
N PHE A 156 0.36 -12.28 11.02
CA PHE A 156 -0.91 -12.80 11.56
C PHE A 156 -0.69 -13.60 12.85
N VAL A 157 0.29 -14.50 12.90
CA VAL A 157 0.63 -15.26 14.11
C VAL A 157 1.10 -14.33 15.24
N SER A 158 1.89 -13.29 14.95
CA SER A 158 2.29 -12.26 15.92
C SER A 158 1.07 -11.60 16.56
N TYR A 159 0.12 -11.18 15.75
CA TYR A 159 -1.14 -10.60 16.22
C TYR A 159 -1.95 -11.56 17.11
N LEU A 160 -2.07 -12.83 16.71
CA LEU A 160 -2.77 -13.86 17.51
C LEU A 160 -2.11 -14.06 18.89
N VAL A 161 -0.77 -14.07 18.94
CA VAL A 161 -0.04 -14.11 20.22
C VAL A 161 -0.34 -12.86 21.04
N GLY A 162 -0.38 -11.68 20.42
CA GLY A 162 -0.76 -10.43 21.06
C GLY A 162 -2.17 -10.48 21.67
N LEU A 163 -3.14 -11.08 20.99
CA LEU A 163 -4.50 -11.34 21.51
C LEU A 163 -4.47 -12.25 22.73
N ILE A 164 -3.76 -13.37 22.67
CA ILE A 164 -3.64 -14.32 23.77
C ILE A 164 -3.00 -13.65 25.00
N MET A 165 -2.03 -12.77 24.78
CA MET A 165 -1.35 -12.02 25.84
C MET A 165 -2.15 -10.81 26.35
N GLY A 166 -3.32 -10.52 25.77
CA GLY A 166 -4.17 -9.39 26.15
C GLY A 166 -3.67 -8.02 25.67
N ARG A 167 -2.78 -7.99 24.67
CA ARG A 167 -2.33 -6.74 24.02
C ARG A 167 -3.42 -6.15 23.14
N TYR A 168 -4.19 -7.01 22.46
CA TYR A 168 -5.27 -6.64 21.55
C TYR A 168 -6.60 -7.25 22.00
N ARG A 169 -7.70 -6.74 21.44
CA ARG A 169 -9.07 -7.26 21.65
C ARG A 169 -9.72 -7.49 20.28
N LEU A 170 -10.67 -8.41 20.23
CA LEU A 170 -11.44 -8.73 19.02
C LEU A 170 -12.79 -7.98 18.93
N ASP A 171 -13.14 -7.23 19.97
CA ASP A 171 -14.41 -6.51 20.17
C ASP A 171 -14.28 -4.99 20.00
#